data_0d30eccb1e09c6097158dfbf2ed4492a
#
_entry.id   0d30eccb1e09c6097158dfbf2ed4492a
#
_cell.length_a   1.000
_cell.length_b   1.000
_cell.length_c   1.000
_cell.angle_alpha   90.00
_cell.angle_beta   90.00
_cell.angle_gamma   90.00
#
_symmetry.space_group_name_H-M   'P 1'
#
loop_
_entity.id
_entity.type
_entity.pdbx_description
1 polymer ?
#
loop_
_entity_poly.entity_id
_entity_poly.type
_entity_poly.pdbx_seq_one_letter_code
_entity_poly.pdbx_strand_id
1 'polypeptide(L)'
;MKIYKRMESFKQEAALLVPLYKGDRIPDEITELLGYDVTNDICLNYETINETLTMGKAEVKKIIFAGLGEKEKLTRSKLRKFMGKLARKEKGKICVWLDSLDEDKIFDIVYGMYYSMYSYLPKEDGILSYASDKDVEGDIRKAMSCAAAINHARHLGNTPPNHMHPEDVANDAKRMAENLGLRYEILTNKELKEMGAGALLGVNQGSAHEARLITLWYQGDGDAPYTALVGKGITFDSGGYNLKSAAGMHWMKLDMCGGANVLGAMQWLATKKVKANVMAVVAATENMIGPDAYTCDSVLTSLSGKTIEITNTDAEGRLILCDAITYAQQKGAKRIIDVATLTGAVIGALGTTYTGVFTNSDVFYQELKHAAEKTEEKIWQLPVDEDFHSQIRLSDVADMVNSVSGGKGGASLAAAFLEEFIEDGIEWIHLDIAGSADTDNGEGYRTKGATGAMVETMAALFEK
;
A
#
# COMPACT_ATOMS: atom_id res chain seq x y z
N MET A 1 21.95 3.71 -8.65
CA MET A 1 22.26 2.27 -8.54
C MET A 1 23.55 1.99 -9.28
N LYS A 2 24.43 1.18 -8.69
CA LYS A 2 25.63 0.67 -9.35
C LYS A 2 25.61 -0.86 -9.27
N ILE A 3 25.90 -1.53 -10.37
CA ILE A 3 26.09 -2.98 -10.45
C ILE A 3 27.52 -3.21 -10.88
N TYR A 4 28.23 -3.99 -10.08
CA TYR A 4 29.62 -4.34 -10.33
C TYR A 4 29.71 -5.78 -10.83
N LYS A 5 30.49 -6.01 -11.89
CA LYS A 5 30.92 -7.34 -12.27
C LYS A 5 32.21 -7.64 -11.51
N ARG A 6 32.18 -8.68 -10.67
CA ARG A 6 33.31 -9.09 -9.79
C ARG A 6 33.87 -8.01 -8.86
N MET A 7 34.86 -8.38 -8.10
CA MET A 7 35.51 -7.61 -7.04
C MET A 7 36.31 -6.38 -7.50
N GLU A 8 36.35 -6.08 -8.77
CA GLU A 8 37.26 -5.06 -9.33
C GLU A 8 36.85 -3.60 -9.03
N SER A 9 35.71 -3.35 -8.41
CA SER A 9 35.16 -1.98 -8.37
C SER A 9 34.52 -1.55 -7.05
N PHE A 10 34.67 -2.26 -5.92
CA PHE A 10 34.09 -1.85 -4.62
C PHE A 10 34.74 -0.59 -4.00
N LYS A 11 35.61 0.05 -4.74
CA LYS A 11 36.57 1.07 -4.30
C LYS A 11 35.98 2.28 -3.55
N GLN A 12 34.69 2.47 -3.61
CA GLN A 12 34.02 3.64 -3.02
C GLN A 12 32.96 3.30 -1.97
N GLU A 13 32.68 1.99 -1.75
CA GLU A 13 31.64 1.57 -0.82
C GLU A 13 32.19 1.43 0.60
N ALA A 14 31.34 1.73 1.61
CA ALA A 14 31.77 1.66 3.01
C ALA A 14 31.92 0.21 3.50
N ALA A 15 31.10 -0.70 2.98
CA ALA A 15 31.08 -2.10 3.36
C ALA A 15 30.66 -3.02 2.21
N LEU A 16 31.16 -4.26 2.24
CA LEU A 16 30.66 -5.36 1.43
C LEU A 16 29.75 -6.24 2.33
N LEU A 17 28.49 -6.41 1.92
CA LEU A 17 27.52 -7.26 2.61
C LEU A 17 27.45 -8.61 1.89
N VAL A 18 27.75 -9.69 2.62
CA VAL A 18 27.75 -11.07 2.14
C VAL A 18 26.66 -11.85 2.89
N PRO A 19 25.47 -12.05 2.30
CA PRO A 19 24.42 -12.88 2.90
C PRO A 19 24.75 -14.37 2.71
N LEU A 20 24.65 -15.16 3.79
CA LEU A 20 24.98 -16.58 3.79
C LEU A 20 23.96 -17.39 4.59
N TYR A 21 23.62 -18.58 4.10
CA TYR A 21 22.80 -19.53 4.86
C TYR A 21 23.66 -20.26 5.91
N LYS A 22 22.98 -20.81 6.91
CA LYS A 22 23.63 -21.66 7.90
C LYS A 22 24.23 -22.92 7.24
N GLY A 23 25.52 -23.09 7.39
CA GLY A 23 26.24 -24.18 6.77
C GLY A 23 26.93 -23.84 5.45
N ASP A 24 26.70 -22.64 4.90
CA ASP A 24 27.45 -22.17 3.75
C ASP A 24 28.93 -21.96 4.11
N ARG A 25 29.80 -22.16 3.12
CA ARG A 25 31.18 -21.69 3.17
C ARG A 25 31.27 -20.26 2.67
N ILE A 26 32.23 -19.52 3.16
CA ILE A 26 32.56 -18.22 2.61
C ILE A 26 33.02 -18.37 1.16
N PRO A 27 32.56 -17.56 0.22
CA PRO A 27 33.07 -17.59 -1.16
C PRO A 27 34.59 -17.43 -1.21
N ASP A 28 35.22 -18.18 -2.11
CA ASP A 28 36.69 -18.20 -2.23
C ASP A 28 37.25 -16.79 -2.50
N GLU A 29 36.54 -15.99 -3.29
CA GLU A 29 36.91 -14.60 -3.61
C GLU A 29 36.93 -13.71 -2.36
N ILE A 30 36.02 -13.95 -1.41
CA ILE A 30 36.01 -13.24 -0.13
C ILE A 30 37.09 -13.70 0.79
N THR A 31 37.40 -15.02 0.78
CA THR A 31 38.52 -15.62 1.52
C THR A 31 39.86 -15.09 1.03
N GLU A 32 40.05 -15.00 -0.31
CA GLU A 32 41.23 -14.40 -0.92
C GLU A 32 41.38 -12.91 -0.55
N LEU A 33 40.29 -12.17 -0.56
CA LEU A 33 40.26 -10.77 -0.15
C LEU A 33 40.71 -10.54 1.29
N LEU A 34 40.27 -11.42 2.21
CA LEU A 34 40.65 -11.38 3.63
C LEU A 34 42.07 -11.93 3.86
N GLY A 35 42.53 -12.85 3.01
CA GLY A 35 43.78 -13.56 3.14
C GLY A 35 43.74 -14.68 4.19
N TYR A 36 42.56 -15.06 4.68
CA TYR A 36 42.31 -16.18 5.59
C TYR A 36 40.85 -16.59 5.58
N ASP A 37 40.54 -17.84 5.90
CA ASP A 37 39.19 -18.39 5.98
C ASP A 37 38.60 -18.14 7.37
N VAL A 38 37.50 -17.42 7.43
CA VAL A 38 36.75 -17.12 8.66
C VAL A 38 35.49 -17.98 8.83
N THR A 39 35.31 -19.02 8.02
CA THR A 39 34.06 -19.83 8.01
C THR A 39 33.74 -20.39 9.40
N ASN A 40 34.73 -20.79 10.17
CA ASN A 40 34.53 -21.33 11.51
C ASN A 40 34.40 -20.28 12.62
N ASP A 41 34.66 -19.01 12.30
CA ASP A 41 34.70 -17.92 13.27
C ASP A 41 33.43 -17.08 13.25
N ILE A 42 32.51 -17.33 12.29
CA ILE A 42 31.26 -16.57 12.11
C ILE A 42 30.04 -17.40 12.45
N CYS A 43 29.03 -16.74 13.00
CA CYS A 43 27.72 -17.31 13.25
C CYS A 43 26.75 -16.95 12.10
N LEU A 44 26.15 -17.96 11.47
CA LEU A 44 25.21 -17.78 10.37
C LEU A 44 23.76 -18.11 10.74
N ASN A 45 23.41 -18.07 12.04
CA ASN A 45 22.00 -18.14 12.46
C ASN A 45 21.23 -16.93 11.92
N TYR A 46 19.91 -17.07 11.81
CA TYR A 46 19.07 -15.99 11.30
C TYR A 46 19.28 -14.67 12.09
N GLU A 47 19.43 -13.57 11.34
CA GLU A 47 19.61 -12.21 11.83
C GLU A 47 20.93 -11.97 12.60
N THR A 48 21.92 -12.88 12.49
CA THR A 48 23.26 -12.62 13.01
C THR A 48 24.06 -11.73 12.06
N ILE A 49 24.91 -10.89 12.62
CA ILE A 49 25.77 -9.95 11.90
C ILE A 49 27.19 -10.14 12.41
N ASN A 50 28.11 -10.55 11.52
CA ASN A 50 29.54 -10.66 11.84
C ASN A 50 30.28 -9.62 10.99
N GLU A 51 31.02 -8.71 11.61
CA GLU A 51 31.77 -7.66 10.92
C GLU A 51 33.28 -7.91 11.01
N THR A 52 33.96 -7.85 9.88
CA THR A 52 35.41 -7.98 9.80
C THR A 52 36.00 -6.76 9.11
N LEU A 53 36.98 -6.10 9.73
CA LEU A 53 37.70 -4.99 9.12
C LEU A 53 38.76 -5.54 8.14
N THR A 54 38.86 -4.91 6.97
CA THR A 54 39.81 -5.32 5.93
C THR A 54 41.23 -4.87 6.21
N MET A 55 41.44 -3.94 7.14
CA MET A 55 42.73 -3.38 7.56
C MET A 55 43.61 -2.91 6.38
N GLY A 56 42.94 -2.41 5.32
CA GLY A 56 43.62 -1.95 4.10
C GLY A 56 44.00 -3.03 3.09
N LYS A 57 43.70 -4.30 3.37
CA LYS A 57 43.91 -5.40 2.41
C LYS A 57 42.91 -5.37 1.24
N ALA A 58 41.77 -4.70 1.44
CA ALA A 58 40.77 -4.44 0.41
C ALA A 58 40.39 -2.98 0.37
N GLU A 59 39.81 -2.54 -0.72
CA GLU A 59 39.36 -1.16 -0.88
C GLU A 59 38.09 -0.85 -0.08
N VAL A 60 37.24 -1.84 0.24
CA VAL A 60 36.14 -1.70 1.21
C VAL A 60 36.73 -1.73 2.62
N LYS A 61 36.14 -0.90 3.51
CA LYS A 61 36.65 -0.79 4.89
C LYS A 61 36.32 -2.01 5.76
N LYS A 62 35.17 -2.64 5.50
CA LYS A 62 34.69 -3.80 6.25
C LYS A 62 33.87 -4.75 5.38
N ILE A 63 33.84 -6.01 5.81
CA ILE A 63 32.95 -7.03 5.28
C ILE A 63 31.94 -7.38 6.36
N ILE A 64 30.67 -7.47 5.99
CA ILE A 64 29.57 -7.82 6.86
C ILE A 64 29.02 -9.17 6.38
N PHE A 65 29.16 -10.22 7.18
CA PHE A 65 28.53 -11.50 6.94
C PHE A 65 27.15 -11.49 7.62
N ALA A 66 26.10 -11.57 6.81
CA ALA A 66 24.71 -11.59 7.27
C ALA A 66 24.19 -13.03 7.31
N GLY A 67 23.95 -13.56 8.49
CA GLY A 67 23.40 -14.91 8.69
C GLY A 67 21.91 -14.96 8.33
N LEU A 68 21.57 -15.74 7.31
CA LEU A 68 20.20 -15.96 6.85
C LEU A 68 19.49 -17.12 7.58
N GLY A 69 20.24 -17.90 8.39
CA GLY A 69 19.71 -19.09 9.06
C GLY A 69 19.50 -20.27 8.10
N GLU A 70 18.64 -21.19 8.48
CA GLU A 70 18.31 -22.37 7.68
C GLU A 70 17.47 -21.95 6.46
N LYS A 71 17.83 -22.43 5.27
CA LYS A 71 17.23 -22.03 3.99
C LYS A 71 15.71 -22.27 3.97
N GLU A 72 15.26 -23.42 4.50
CA GLU A 72 13.86 -23.85 4.51
C GLU A 72 12.99 -23.04 5.48
N LYS A 73 13.61 -22.33 6.43
CA LYS A 73 12.91 -21.50 7.43
C LYS A 73 12.92 -20.01 7.09
N LEU A 74 13.61 -19.64 6.01
CA LEU A 74 13.72 -18.26 5.57
C LEU A 74 12.51 -17.87 4.72
N THR A 75 11.59 -17.05 5.27
CA THR A 75 10.46 -16.49 4.52
C THR A 75 10.87 -15.19 3.82
N ARG A 76 10.07 -14.76 2.82
CA ARG A 76 10.27 -13.48 2.11
C ARG A 76 10.29 -12.31 3.09
N SER A 77 9.32 -12.27 4.01
CA SER A 77 9.21 -11.21 5.01
C SER A 77 10.44 -11.14 5.93
N LYS A 78 10.95 -12.30 6.38
CA LYS A 78 12.17 -12.36 7.20
C LYS A 78 13.36 -11.80 6.44
N LEU A 79 13.56 -12.24 5.19
CA LEU A 79 14.66 -11.78 4.34
C LEU A 79 14.59 -10.27 4.10
N ARG A 80 13.43 -9.77 3.65
CA ARG A 80 13.19 -8.34 3.39
C ARG A 80 13.44 -7.47 4.63
N LYS A 81 12.92 -7.89 5.79
CA LYS A 81 13.09 -7.17 7.06
C LYS A 81 14.54 -7.11 7.48
N PHE A 82 15.25 -8.24 7.46
CA PHE A 82 16.64 -8.29 7.88
C PHE A 82 17.55 -7.45 6.97
N MET A 83 17.44 -7.64 5.65
CA MET A 83 18.22 -6.87 4.67
C MET A 83 17.89 -5.37 4.71
N GLY A 84 16.63 -5.04 4.91
CA GLY A 84 16.21 -3.66 5.09
C GLY A 84 16.77 -3.00 6.36
N LYS A 85 16.81 -3.72 7.49
CA LYS A 85 17.47 -3.23 8.72
C LYS A 85 18.94 -2.95 8.48
N LEU A 86 19.64 -3.83 7.76
CA LEU A 86 21.06 -3.65 7.41
C LEU A 86 21.25 -2.41 6.52
N ALA A 87 20.42 -2.24 5.49
CA ALA A 87 20.50 -1.07 4.61
C ALA A 87 20.35 0.25 5.39
N ARG A 88 19.40 0.31 6.33
CA ARG A 88 19.21 1.49 7.20
C ARG A 88 20.36 1.71 8.17
N LYS A 89 20.86 0.64 8.81
CA LYS A 89 22.00 0.71 9.73
C LYS A 89 23.23 1.29 9.04
N GLU A 90 23.52 0.85 7.83
CA GLU A 90 24.68 1.28 7.04
C GLU A 90 24.38 2.53 6.18
N LYS A 91 23.20 3.14 6.32
CA LYS A 91 22.77 4.33 5.55
C LYS A 91 22.92 4.17 4.05
N GLY A 92 22.65 2.98 3.52
CA GLY A 92 22.75 2.66 2.09
C GLY A 92 24.18 2.68 1.52
N LYS A 93 25.23 2.77 2.33
CA LYS A 93 26.62 2.78 1.88
C LYS A 93 27.22 1.37 1.88
N ILE A 94 26.55 0.45 1.20
CA ILE A 94 26.92 -0.97 1.12
C ILE A 94 26.84 -1.48 -0.32
N CYS A 95 27.73 -2.39 -0.66
CA CYS A 95 27.64 -3.26 -1.82
C CYS A 95 27.16 -4.66 -1.36
N VAL A 96 26.14 -5.20 -1.99
CA VAL A 96 25.65 -6.54 -1.65
C VAL A 96 26.22 -7.57 -2.61
N TRP A 97 26.86 -8.59 -2.08
CA TRP A 97 27.31 -9.75 -2.83
C TRP A 97 26.13 -10.69 -3.08
N LEU A 98 25.72 -10.86 -4.34
CA LEU A 98 24.51 -11.62 -4.69
C LEU A 98 24.81 -13.06 -5.12
N ASP A 99 26.05 -13.40 -5.44
CA ASP A 99 26.38 -14.73 -6.00
C ASP A 99 26.27 -15.88 -5.00
N SER A 100 26.25 -15.57 -3.69
CA SER A 100 25.96 -16.55 -2.63
C SER A 100 24.50 -16.95 -2.52
N LEU A 101 23.62 -16.34 -3.32
CA LEU A 101 22.17 -16.46 -3.20
C LEU A 101 21.52 -17.17 -4.38
N ASP A 102 20.37 -17.77 -4.13
CA ASP A 102 19.47 -18.21 -5.18
C ASP A 102 18.86 -17.01 -5.91
N GLU A 103 18.65 -17.12 -7.20
CA GLU A 103 18.14 -16.02 -8.03
C GLU A 103 16.76 -15.52 -7.58
N ASP A 104 15.89 -16.42 -7.09
CA ASP A 104 14.59 -16.10 -6.54
C ASP A 104 14.62 -15.19 -5.29
N LYS A 105 15.76 -15.09 -4.60
CA LYS A 105 15.95 -14.25 -3.42
C LYS A 105 16.43 -12.84 -3.75
N ILE A 106 17.00 -12.62 -4.93
CA ILE A 106 17.55 -11.32 -5.33
C ILE A 106 16.48 -10.23 -5.31
N PHE A 107 15.30 -10.54 -5.85
CA PHE A 107 14.16 -9.61 -5.82
C PHE A 107 13.84 -9.17 -4.39
N ASP A 108 13.70 -10.11 -3.46
CA ASP A 108 13.28 -9.82 -2.08
C ASP A 108 14.34 -9.03 -1.30
N ILE A 109 15.62 -9.28 -1.53
CA ILE A 109 16.72 -8.51 -0.93
C ILE A 109 16.68 -7.06 -1.41
N VAL A 110 16.69 -6.87 -2.72
CA VAL A 110 16.71 -5.53 -3.32
C VAL A 110 15.45 -4.75 -2.93
N TYR A 111 14.28 -5.39 -3.05
CA TYR A 111 13.01 -4.80 -2.64
C TYR A 111 13.03 -4.38 -1.17
N GLY A 112 13.41 -5.29 -0.25
CA GLY A 112 13.43 -5.01 1.18
C GLY A 112 14.37 -3.86 1.55
N MET A 113 15.53 -3.79 0.92
CA MET A 113 16.48 -2.69 1.12
C MET A 113 15.93 -1.35 0.63
N TYR A 114 15.38 -1.28 -0.59
CA TYR A 114 14.80 -0.05 -1.14
C TYR A 114 13.55 0.40 -0.39
N TYR A 115 12.66 -0.54 -0.04
CA TYR A 115 11.49 -0.25 0.79
C TYR A 115 11.89 0.39 2.12
N SER A 116 12.92 -0.15 2.76
CA SER A 116 13.37 0.29 4.08
C SER A 116 14.07 1.64 4.07
N MET A 117 14.74 1.99 2.97
CA MET A 117 15.46 3.27 2.83
C MET A 117 14.53 4.47 2.65
N TYR A 118 13.23 4.26 2.47
CA TYR A 118 12.27 5.36 2.39
C TYR A 118 12.31 6.24 3.65
N SER A 119 12.32 7.55 3.44
CA SER A 119 12.10 8.58 4.47
C SER A 119 11.29 9.72 3.85
N TYR A 120 10.30 10.24 4.60
CA TYR A 120 9.50 11.38 4.13
C TYR A 120 10.40 12.60 3.86
N LEU A 121 11.25 12.95 4.82
CA LEU A 121 12.27 13.97 4.59
C LEU A 121 13.49 13.30 3.96
N PRO A 122 14.01 13.85 2.85
CA PRO A 122 15.24 13.36 2.23
C PRO A 122 16.38 13.29 3.24
N LYS A 123 17.10 12.17 3.23
CA LYS A 123 18.35 12.00 3.98
C LYS A 123 19.50 11.86 3.00
N GLU A 124 20.67 12.32 3.42
CA GLU A 124 21.91 12.04 2.70
C GLU A 124 22.33 10.58 2.91
N ASP A 125 21.55 9.67 2.35
CA ASP A 125 21.86 8.25 2.37
C ASP A 125 22.71 7.90 1.13
N GLY A 126 23.57 6.90 1.28
CA GLY A 126 24.38 6.39 0.17
C GLY A 126 23.51 5.67 -0.86
N ILE A 127 24.11 5.38 -1.99
CA ILE A 127 23.49 4.60 -3.06
C ILE A 127 23.81 3.12 -2.80
N LEU A 128 22.75 2.30 -2.71
CA LEU A 128 22.90 0.84 -2.67
C LEU A 128 23.54 0.35 -3.96
N SER A 129 24.53 -0.52 -3.83
CA SER A 129 25.20 -1.16 -4.94
C SER A 129 25.19 -2.69 -4.79
N TYR A 130 25.40 -3.40 -5.89
CA TYR A 130 25.30 -4.85 -5.98
C TYR A 130 26.48 -5.41 -6.75
N ALA A 131 26.96 -6.58 -6.35
CA ALA A 131 28.01 -7.29 -7.04
C ALA A 131 27.54 -8.69 -7.41
N SER A 132 27.66 -9.05 -8.69
CA SER A 132 27.32 -10.37 -9.21
C SER A 132 27.98 -10.63 -10.54
N ASP A 133 28.41 -11.87 -10.77
CA ASP A 133 28.81 -12.37 -12.08
C ASP A 133 27.63 -12.85 -12.94
N LYS A 134 26.44 -13.02 -12.30
CA LYS A 134 25.18 -13.40 -12.96
C LYS A 134 24.55 -12.17 -13.64
N ASP A 135 23.68 -12.41 -14.64
CA ASP A 135 22.85 -11.35 -15.23
C ASP A 135 21.62 -11.08 -14.36
N VAL A 136 21.81 -10.22 -13.37
CA VAL A 136 20.78 -9.88 -12.36
C VAL A 136 20.21 -8.47 -12.51
N GLU A 137 20.63 -7.72 -13.53
CA GLU A 137 20.25 -6.30 -13.68
C GLU A 137 18.74 -6.14 -13.85
N GLY A 138 18.11 -7.02 -14.61
CA GLY A 138 16.66 -7.00 -14.82
C GLY A 138 15.88 -7.17 -13.52
N ASP A 139 16.25 -8.14 -12.69
CA ASP A 139 15.60 -8.43 -11.41
C ASP A 139 15.81 -7.32 -10.39
N ILE A 140 17.02 -6.75 -10.34
CA ILE A 140 17.32 -5.59 -9.49
C ILE A 140 16.45 -4.40 -9.88
N ARG A 141 16.40 -4.04 -11.18
CA ARG A 141 15.56 -2.93 -11.66
C ARG A 141 14.08 -3.15 -11.36
N LYS A 142 13.59 -4.36 -11.56
CA LYS A 142 12.21 -4.76 -11.26
C LYS A 142 11.89 -4.59 -9.76
N ALA A 143 12.75 -5.12 -8.89
CA ALA A 143 12.57 -5.01 -7.44
C ALA A 143 12.59 -3.55 -6.96
N MET A 144 13.50 -2.73 -7.49
CA MET A 144 13.56 -1.29 -7.19
C MET A 144 12.29 -0.57 -7.60
N SER A 145 11.79 -0.84 -8.83
CA SER A 145 10.58 -0.18 -9.34
C SER A 145 9.35 -0.55 -8.52
N CYS A 146 9.25 -1.81 -8.10
CA CYS A 146 8.18 -2.27 -7.20
C CYS A 146 8.25 -1.61 -5.83
N ALA A 147 9.45 -1.54 -5.23
CA ALA A 147 9.65 -0.84 -3.96
C ALA A 147 9.35 0.66 -4.09
N ALA A 148 9.67 1.28 -5.23
CA ALA A 148 9.36 2.68 -5.52
C ALA A 148 7.84 2.91 -5.58
N ALA A 149 7.06 2.01 -6.14
CA ALA A 149 5.60 2.10 -6.21
C ALA A 149 4.97 2.09 -4.80
N ILE A 150 5.43 1.20 -3.91
CA ILE A 150 4.96 1.20 -2.51
C ILE A 150 5.44 2.44 -1.76
N ASN A 151 6.70 2.87 -1.97
CA ASN A 151 7.22 4.06 -1.32
C ASN A 151 6.52 5.33 -1.81
N HIS A 152 6.03 5.36 -3.04
CA HIS A 152 5.15 6.43 -3.54
C HIS A 152 3.84 6.47 -2.76
N ALA A 153 3.13 5.34 -2.60
CA ALA A 153 1.94 5.28 -1.77
C ALA A 153 2.20 5.73 -0.32
N ARG A 154 3.31 5.29 0.26
CA ARG A 154 3.76 5.74 1.60
C ARG A 154 4.02 7.24 1.66
N HIS A 155 4.59 7.82 0.61
CA HIS A 155 4.87 9.25 0.54
C HIS A 155 3.58 10.06 0.52
N LEU A 156 2.60 9.67 -0.28
CA LEU A 156 1.29 10.31 -0.32
C LEU A 156 0.64 10.31 1.08
N GLY A 157 0.49 9.13 1.71
CA GLY A 157 -0.11 9.02 3.04
C GLY A 157 0.68 9.71 4.16
N ASN A 158 2.00 9.84 4.04
CA ASN A 158 2.81 10.53 5.05
C ASN A 158 2.84 12.06 4.89
N THR A 159 2.44 12.57 3.72
CA THR A 159 2.46 14.01 3.48
C THR A 159 1.52 14.75 4.42
N PRO A 160 1.96 15.82 5.08
CA PRO A 160 1.10 16.62 5.94
C PRO A 160 -0.11 17.19 5.18
N PRO A 161 -1.30 17.32 5.82
CA PRO A 161 -2.52 17.68 5.13
C PRO A 161 -2.51 19.10 4.53
N ASN A 162 -1.71 20.01 5.07
CA ASN A 162 -1.49 21.33 4.47
C ASN A 162 -0.58 21.34 3.23
N HIS A 163 -0.14 20.16 2.77
CA HIS A 163 0.64 19.91 1.56
C HIS A 163 0.03 18.77 0.72
N MET A 164 -1.12 18.26 1.12
CA MET A 164 -1.82 17.16 0.44
C MET A 164 -3.33 17.41 0.49
N HIS A 165 -3.80 18.25 -0.41
CA HIS A 165 -5.22 18.46 -0.66
C HIS A 165 -5.71 17.53 -1.79
N PRO A 166 -7.02 17.41 -2.03
CA PRO A 166 -7.56 16.57 -3.10
C PRO A 166 -6.96 16.87 -4.48
N GLU A 167 -6.68 18.16 -4.74
CA GLU A 167 -6.01 18.59 -5.98
C GLU A 167 -4.56 18.08 -6.09
N ASP A 168 -3.83 18.02 -4.98
CA ASP A 168 -2.45 17.52 -4.97
C ASP A 168 -2.40 16.04 -5.28
N VAL A 169 -3.35 15.25 -4.75
CA VAL A 169 -3.53 13.83 -5.10
C VAL A 169 -3.82 13.68 -6.59
N ALA A 170 -4.72 14.52 -7.14
CA ALA A 170 -5.07 14.50 -8.56
C ALA A 170 -3.88 14.86 -9.46
N ASN A 171 -3.11 15.89 -9.08
CA ASN A 171 -1.91 16.33 -9.81
C ASN A 171 -0.81 15.26 -9.76
N ASP A 172 -0.66 14.56 -8.63
CA ASP A 172 0.30 13.46 -8.51
C ASP A 172 -0.10 12.27 -9.39
N ALA A 173 -1.36 11.85 -9.32
CA ALA A 173 -1.91 10.78 -10.16
C ALA A 173 -1.79 11.10 -11.66
N LYS A 174 -2.03 12.35 -12.05
CA LYS A 174 -1.84 12.83 -13.43
C LYS A 174 -0.38 12.69 -13.88
N ARG A 175 0.58 13.19 -13.08
CA ARG A 175 2.02 13.06 -13.39
C ARG A 175 2.43 11.59 -13.52
N MET A 176 1.93 10.72 -12.63
CA MET A 176 2.18 9.28 -12.69
C MET A 176 1.62 8.68 -13.99
N ALA A 177 0.39 9.03 -14.37
CA ALA A 177 -0.25 8.56 -15.59
C ALA A 177 0.53 9.00 -16.84
N GLU A 178 0.93 10.26 -16.92
CA GLU A 178 1.73 10.81 -18.04
C GLU A 178 3.08 10.09 -18.16
N ASN A 179 3.77 9.83 -17.04
CA ASN A 179 5.06 9.14 -17.02
C ASN A 179 4.96 7.66 -17.43
N LEU A 180 3.82 7.02 -17.16
CA LEU A 180 3.59 5.60 -17.46
C LEU A 180 2.78 5.36 -18.74
N GLY A 181 2.34 6.43 -19.42
CA GLY A 181 1.52 6.33 -20.62
C GLY A 181 0.10 5.82 -20.34
N LEU A 182 -0.46 6.08 -19.16
CA LEU A 182 -1.81 5.68 -18.79
C LEU A 182 -2.84 6.71 -19.23
N ARG A 183 -4.03 6.25 -19.61
CA ARG A 183 -5.19 7.13 -19.74
C ARG A 183 -5.63 7.57 -18.36
N TYR A 184 -6.05 8.83 -18.21
CA TYR A 184 -6.60 9.36 -16.98
C TYR A 184 -7.80 10.29 -17.22
N GLU A 185 -8.63 10.43 -16.20
CA GLU A 185 -9.74 11.38 -16.10
C GLU A 185 -9.79 11.93 -14.67
N ILE A 186 -9.96 13.23 -14.52
CA ILE A 186 -10.07 13.87 -13.20
C ILE A 186 -11.31 14.76 -13.24
N LEU A 187 -12.33 14.42 -12.43
CA LEU A 187 -13.55 15.17 -12.32
C LEU A 187 -13.47 16.12 -11.12
N THR A 188 -13.92 17.36 -11.33
CA THR A 188 -14.01 18.42 -10.33
C THR A 188 -15.42 18.48 -9.72
N ASN A 189 -15.63 19.36 -8.74
CA ASN A 189 -16.96 19.57 -8.15
C ASN A 189 -18.04 19.89 -9.20
N LYS A 190 -17.68 20.55 -10.30
CA LYS A 190 -18.63 20.87 -11.38
C LYS A 190 -19.12 19.58 -12.05
N GLU A 191 -18.22 18.76 -12.56
CA GLU A 191 -18.56 17.51 -13.23
C GLU A 191 -19.25 16.52 -12.27
N LEU A 192 -18.78 16.44 -11.02
CA LEU A 192 -19.41 15.63 -9.97
C LEU A 192 -20.85 16.04 -9.68
N LYS A 193 -21.14 17.35 -9.68
CA LYS A 193 -22.49 17.87 -9.51
C LYS A 193 -23.37 17.56 -10.71
N GLU A 194 -22.84 17.75 -11.93
CA GLU A 194 -23.57 17.47 -13.17
C GLU A 194 -23.96 15.99 -13.29
N MET A 195 -23.14 15.08 -12.78
CA MET A 195 -23.43 13.65 -12.80
C MET A 195 -24.26 13.15 -11.60
N GLY A 196 -24.39 13.94 -10.53
CA GLY A 196 -25.19 13.59 -9.35
C GLY A 196 -24.41 12.81 -8.26
N ALA A 197 -23.08 12.97 -8.16
CA ALA A 197 -22.27 12.35 -7.11
C ALA A 197 -22.46 13.08 -5.76
N GLY A 198 -23.69 13.01 -5.23
CA GLY A 198 -24.08 13.82 -4.08
C GLY A 198 -23.55 13.33 -2.74
N ALA A 199 -23.17 12.07 -2.61
CA ALA A 199 -22.55 11.55 -1.39
C ALA A 199 -21.11 12.08 -1.24
N LEU A 200 -20.30 12.03 -2.30
CA LEU A 200 -18.95 12.61 -2.32
C LEU A 200 -18.98 14.12 -2.10
N LEU A 201 -19.85 14.81 -2.82
CA LEU A 201 -20.01 16.28 -2.68
C LEU A 201 -20.54 16.68 -1.30
N GLY A 202 -21.41 15.87 -0.69
CA GLY A 202 -21.91 16.08 0.67
C GLY A 202 -20.77 16.12 1.69
N VAL A 203 -19.87 15.14 1.64
CA VAL A 203 -18.68 15.11 2.50
C VAL A 203 -17.78 16.33 2.26
N ASN A 204 -17.67 16.79 1.00
CA ASN A 204 -16.82 17.93 0.64
C ASN A 204 -17.35 19.29 1.10
N GLN A 205 -18.63 19.44 1.44
CA GLN A 205 -19.26 20.74 1.70
C GLN A 205 -18.56 21.62 2.74
N GLY A 206 -17.92 21.00 3.73
CA GLY A 206 -17.19 21.74 4.77
C GLY A 206 -15.77 22.16 4.39
N SER A 207 -15.23 21.65 3.29
CA SER A 207 -13.86 21.92 2.86
C SER A 207 -13.76 23.19 2.00
N ALA A 208 -12.64 23.92 2.15
CA ALA A 208 -12.27 25.01 1.25
C ALA A 208 -11.65 24.48 -0.09
N HIS A 209 -11.33 23.19 -0.16
CA HIS A 209 -10.73 22.53 -1.31
C HIS A 209 -11.76 21.64 -2.01
N GLU A 210 -11.87 21.76 -3.33
CA GLU A 210 -12.81 20.95 -4.11
C GLU A 210 -12.44 19.46 -4.11
N ALA A 211 -13.46 18.60 -4.07
CA ALA A 211 -13.28 17.17 -4.28
C ALA A 211 -12.73 16.86 -5.69
N ARG A 212 -12.10 15.72 -5.81
CA ARG A 212 -11.62 15.14 -7.08
C ARG A 212 -12.02 13.68 -7.16
N LEU A 213 -12.62 13.27 -8.26
CA LEU A 213 -12.73 11.85 -8.59
C LEU A 213 -11.70 11.55 -9.68
N ILE A 214 -10.69 10.78 -9.30
CA ILE A 214 -9.48 10.54 -10.10
C ILE A 214 -9.56 9.12 -10.65
N THR A 215 -9.47 8.97 -11.98
CA THR A 215 -9.51 7.67 -12.63
C THR A 215 -8.32 7.48 -13.54
N LEU A 216 -7.65 6.35 -13.39
CA LEU A 216 -6.56 5.91 -14.24
C LEU A 216 -6.92 4.57 -14.87
N TRP A 217 -6.57 4.36 -16.15
CA TRP A 217 -6.78 3.08 -16.85
C TRP A 217 -5.45 2.51 -17.30
N TYR A 218 -5.18 1.29 -16.88
CA TYR A 218 -4.12 0.45 -17.38
C TYR A 218 -4.75 -0.65 -18.24
N GLN A 219 -4.38 -0.71 -19.52
CA GLN A 219 -4.89 -1.68 -20.49
C GLN A 219 -3.74 -2.58 -20.96
N GLY A 220 -3.54 -3.69 -20.26
CA GLY A 220 -2.48 -4.66 -20.53
C GLY A 220 -2.96 -5.96 -21.18
N ASP A 221 -4.28 -6.16 -21.35
CA ASP A 221 -4.87 -7.40 -21.87
C ASP A 221 -6.02 -7.14 -22.89
N GLY A 222 -5.75 -6.32 -23.89
CA GLY A 222 -6.67 -6.11 -25.01
C GLY A 222 -8.07 -5.71 -24.55
N ASP A 223 -9.09 -6.47 -25.00
CA ASP A 223 -10.50 -6.21 -24.73
C ASP A 223 -11.04 -6.95 -23.49
N ALA A 224 -10.16 -7.52 -22.63
CA ALA A 224 -10.58 -8.12 -21.37
C ALA A 224 -11.33 -7.12 -20.47
N PRO A 225 -12.27 -7.56 -19.64
CA PRO A 225 -13.01 -6.66 -18.74
C PRO A 225 -12.06 -6.03 -17.72
N TYR A 226 -12.41 -4.81 -17.28
CA TYR A 226 -11.67 -4.13 -16.24
C TYR A 226 -12.01 -4.66 -14.83
N THR A 227 -10.98 -4.82 -14.00
CA THR A 227 -11.14 -4.85 -12.54
C THR A 227 -10.85 -3.45 -12.01
N ALA A 228 -11.76 -2.88 -11.22
CA ALA A 228 -11.54 -1.60 -10.58
C ALA A 228 -10.89 -1.78 -9.20
N LEU A 229 -9.86 -0.97 -8.93
CA LEU A 229 -9.31 -0.70 -7.61
C LEU A 229 -9.84 0.66 -7.17
N VAL A 230 -10.69 0.69 -6.15
CA VAL A 230 -11.35 1.92 -5.68
C VAL A 230 -10.74 2.32 -4.34
N GLY A 231 -10.27 3.55 -4.19
CA GLY A 231 -9.54 3.99 -3.00
C GLY A 231 -10.21 5.14 -2.26
N LYS A 232 -10.36 5.01 -0.93
CA LYS A 232 -10.69 6.13 -0.04
C LYS A 232 -9.55 7.14 -0.05
N GLY A 233 -9.85 8.38 -0.42
CA GLY A 233 -8.89 9.46 -0.55
C GLY A 233 -9.18 10.66 0.36
N ILE A 234 -9.55 10.44 1.62
CA ILE A 234 -9.77 11.53 2.59
C ILE A 234 -8.41 12.09 3.02
N THR A 235 -8.03 13.24 2.46
CA THR A 235 -6.71 13.85 2.72
C THR A 235 -6.58 14.40 4.13
N PHE A 236 -7.69 14.76 4.77
CA PHE A 236 -7.79 14.99 6.20
C PHE A 236 -9.22 14.73 6.69
N ASP A 237 -9.33 14.02 7.81
CA ASP A 237 -10.62 13.73 8.45
C ASP A 237 -10.72 14.32 9.85
N SER A 238 -11.53 15.35 9.99
CA SER A 238 -11.86 15.94 11.29
C SER A 238 -13.00 15.20 12.01
N GLY A 239 -13.72 14.32 11.31
CA GLY A 239 -15.00 13.76 11.72
C GLY A 239 -16.21 14.62 11.35
N GLY A 240 -16.01 15.80 10.78
CA GLY A 240 -17.08 16.76 10.54
C GLY A 240 -17.72 17.22 11.86
N TYR A 241 -19.04 17.38 11.90
CA TYR A 241 -19.76 17.77 13.13
C TYR A 241 -19.77 16.68 14.21
N ASN A 242 -19.54 15.41 13.86
CA ASN A 242 -19.19 14.35 14.81
C ASN A 242 -17.68 14.39 15.09
N LEU A 243 -17.20 15.53 15.57
CA LEU A 243 -15.80 15.90 15.73
C LEU A 243 -15.02 14.84 16.49
N LYS A 244 -13.93 14.38 15.90
CA LYS A 244 -12.98 13.46 16.55
C LYS A 244 -12.35 14.10 17.77
N SER A 245 -12.02 13.30 18.79
CA SER A 245 -11.18 13.76 19.89
C SER A 245 -9.79 14.17 19.36
N ALA A 246 -9.05 14.99 20.13
CA ALA A 246 -7.70 15.41 19.77
C ALA A 246 -6.76 14.20 19.48
N ALA A 247 -6.88 13.13 20.27
CA ALA A 247 -6.12 11.90 20.05
C ALA A 247 -6.58 11.15 18.79
N GLY A 248 -7.89 11.09 18.52
CA GLY A 248 -8.44 10.44 17.33
C GLY A 248 -8.20 11.21 16.04
N MET A 249 -8.03 12.55 16.11
CA MET A 249 -7.73 13.40 14.97
C MET A 249 -6.25 13.36 14.56
N HIS A 250 -5.37 13.04 15.51
CA HIS A 250 -3.94 12.90 15.23
C HIS A 250 -3.71 11.75 14.26
N TRP A 251 -2.91 11.93 13.24
CA TRP A 251 -2.65 11.00 12.13
C TRP A 251 -3.77 10.87 11.08
N MET A 252 -4.87 11.62 11.14
CA MET A 252 -5.93 11.57 10.13
C MET A 252 -5.51 12.04 8.72
N LYS A 253 -4.28 12.48 8.54
CA LYS A 253 -3.63 12.59 7.21
C LYS A 253 -3.48 11.22 6.52
N LEU A 254 -3.49 10.13 7.27
CA LEU A 254 -3.38 8.76 6.75
C LEU A 254 -4.71 8.21 6.23
N ASP A 255 -5.79 8.96 6.39
CA ASP A 255 -7.13 8.55 5.98
C ASP A 255 -7.34 8.52 4.46
N MET A 256 -6.31 8.87 3.73
CA MET A 256 -6.19 8.70 2.27
C MET A 256 -5.36 7.47 1.84
N CYS A 257 -4.89 6.64 2.79
CA CYS A 257 -4.03 5.51 2.45
C CYS A 257 -4.69 4.50 1.51
N GLY A 258 -6.03 4.37 1.52
CA GLY A 258 -6.75 3.58 0.54
C GLY A 258 -6.46 4.03 -0.89
N GLY A 259 -6.66 5.32 -1.16
CA GLY A 259 -6.38 5.94 -2.46
C GLY A 259 -4.90 5.90 -2.84
N ALA A 260 -4.03 6.22 -1.88
CA ALA A 260 -2.58 6.17 -2.08
C ALA A 260 -2.11 4.76 -2.47
N ASN A 261 -2.63 3.72 -1.81
CA ASN A 261 -2.26 2.33 -2.06
C ASN A 261 -2.79 1.84 -3.42
N VAL A 262 -3.98 2.28 -3.82
CA VAL A 262 -4.53 2.02 -5.17
C VAL A 262 -3.64 2.64 -6.25
N LEU A 263 -3.19 3.88 -6.07
CA LEU A 263 -2.23 4.53 -6.99
C LEU A 263 -0.90 3.79 -7.02
N GLY A 264 -0.39 3.33 -5.86
CA GLY A 264 0.82 2.51 -5.78
C GLY A 264 0.67 1.18 -6.53
N ALA A 265 -0.46 0.48 -6.38
CA ALA A 265 -0.74 -0.76 -7.11
C ALA A 265 -0.81 -0.53 -8.63
N MET A 266 -1.45 0.55 -9.06
CA MET A 266 -1.50 0.94 -10.47
C MET A 266 -0.10 1.22 -11.05
N GLN A 267 0.75 1.93 -10.31
CA GLN A 267 2.14 2.17 -10.69
C GLN A 267 2.93 0.86 -10.81
N TRP A 268 2.75 -0.07 -9.88
CA TRP A 268 3.38 -1.39 -9.92
C TRP A 268 2.97 -2.16 -11.17
N LEU A 269 1.65 -2.29 -11.41
CA LEU A 269 1.09 -3.03 -12.56
C LEU A 269 1.60 -2.48 -13.89
N ALA A 270 1.54 -1.17 -14.06
CA ALA A 270 1.99 -0.51 -15.29
C ALA A 270 3.51 -0.66 -15.52
N THR A 271 4.31 -0.53 -14.44
CA THR A 271 5.78 -0.69 -14.52
C THR A 271 6.18 -2.12 -14.91
N LYS A 272 5.49 -3.12 -14.35
CA LYS A 272 5.72 -4.53 -14.68
C LYS A 272 5.11 -4.97 -16.00
N LYS A 273 4.26 -4.15 -16.62
CA LYS A 273 3.50 -4.48 -17.82
C LYS A 273 2.69 -5.78 -17.65
N VAL A 274 1.97 -5.87 -16.54
CA VAL A 274 1.18 -7.05 -16.19
C VAL A 274 0.07 -7.25 -17.22
N LYS A 275 -0.21 -8.50 -17.60
CA LYS A 275 -1.27 -8.84 -18.55
C LYS A 275 -2.64 -8.81 -17.87
N ALA A 276 -3.21 -7.61 -17.71
CA ALA A 276 -4.52 -7.37 -17.12
C ALA A 276 -5.06 -5.99 -17.53
N ASN A 277 -6.36 -5.79 -17.45
CA ASN A 277 -6.99 -4.47 -17.55
C ASN A 277 -7.45 -4.02 -16.18
N VAL A 278 -6.87 -2.94 -15.67
CA VAL A 278 -7.12 -2.43 -14.32
C VAL A 278 -7.49 -0.95 -14.39
N MET A 279 -8.53 -0.57 -13.64
CA MET A 279 -8.96 0.80 -13.46
C MET A 279 -8.72 1.19 -12.00
N ALA A 280 -7.98 2.28 -11.75
CA ALA A 280 -7.90 2.89 -10.44
C ALA A 280 -8.92 4.02 -10.35
N VAL A 281 -9.72 4.06 -9.29
CA VAL A 281 -10.67 5.15 -9.01
C VAL A 281 -10.41 5.64 -7.59
N VAL A 282 -10.03 6.91 -7.43
CA VAL A 282 -9.77 7.51 -6.12
C VAL A 282 -10.72 8.68 -5.90
N ALA A 283 -11.58 8.56 -4.88
CA ALA A 283 -12.42 9.67 -4.42
C ALA A 283 -11.61 10.49 -3.40
N ALA A 284 -11.08 11.63 -3.83
CA ALA A 284 -10.27 12.51 -3.00
C ALA A 284 -11.09 13.69 -2.50
N THR A 285 -11.14 13.89 -1.17
CA THR A 285 -11.81 15.02 -0.51
C THR A 285 -11.26 15.23 0.89
N GLU A 286 -11.76 16.23 1.59
CA GLU A 286 -11.53 16.47 3.02
C GLU A 286 -12.88 16.41 3.75
N ASN A 287 -12.90 15.86 4.96
CA ASN A 287 -14.05 15.92 5.87
C ASN A 287 -13.80 16.98 6.94
N MET A 288 -14.34 18.18 6.71
CA MET A 288 -14.04 19.36 7.51
C MET A 288 -15.31 19.95 8.14
N ILE A 289 -15.10 20.70 9.23
CA ILE A 289 -16.11 21.57 9.81
C ILE A 289 -16.13 22.88 9.02
N GLY A 290 -17.30 23.36 8.67
CA GLY A 290 -17.45 24.63 7.96
C GLY A 290 -18.89 25.11 7.97
N PRO A 291 -19.16 26.35 7.54
CA PRO A 291 -20.52 26.91 7.54
C PRO A 291 -21.48 26.14 6.63
N ASP A 292 -20.96 25.50 5.59
CA ASP A 292 -21.74 24.74 4.61
C ASP A 292 -21.63 23.21 4.82
N ALA A 293 -20.87 22.74 5.85
CA ALA A 293 -20.67 21.32 6.10
C ALA A 293 -22.00 20.59 6.37
N TYR A 294 -22.11 19.38 5.84
CA TYR A 294 -23.28 18.53 6.09
C TYR A 294 -23.40 18.15 7.58
N THR A 295 -24.62 17.90 8.01
CA THR A 295 -24.94 17.63 9.42
C THR A 295 -25.59 16.26 9.58
N CYS A 296 -25.67 15.77 10.82
CA CYS A 296 -26.61 14.68 11.13
C CYS A 296 -28.03 15.07 10.72
N ASP A 297 -28.87 14.09 10.46
CA ASP A 297 -30.23 14.17 9.96
C ASP A 297 -30.35 14.78 8.53
N SER A 298 -29.23 15.12 7.87
CA SER A 298 -29.23 15.42 6.43
C SER A 298 -29.48 14.15 5.62
N VAL A 299 -30.12 14.32 4.44
CA VAL A 299 -30.25 13.23 3.45
C VAL A 299 -29.43 13.58 2.22
N LEU A 300 -28.50 12.72 1.85
CA LEU A 300 -27.73 12.83 0.63
C LEU A 300 -28.26 11.86 -0.42
N THR A 301 -28.21 12.26 -1.69
CA THR A 301 -28.51 11.36 -2.82
C THR A 301 -27.22 10.97 -3.49
N SER A 302 -26.89 9.67 -3.50
CA SER A 302 -25.69 9.14 -4.12
C SER A 302 -25.78 9.14 -5.65
N LEU A 303 -24.64 8.89 -6.32
CA LEU A 303 -24.57 8.74 -7.79
C LEU A 303 -25.47 7.60 -8.32
N SER A 304 -25.72 6.58 -7.51
CA SER A 304 -26.66 5.50 -7.87
C SER A 304 -28.14 5.91 -7.79
N GLY A 305 -28.44 7.08 -7.24
CA GLY A 305 -29.78 7.55 -6.95
C GLY A 305 -30.33 7.12 -5.59
N LYS A 306 -29.67 6.23 -4.86
CA LYS A 306 -30.05 5.84 -3.49
C LYS A 306 -29.87 7.01 -2.54
N THR A 307 -30.82 7.18 -1.64
CA THR A 307 -30.83 8.22 -0.60
C THR A 307 -30.25 7.69 0.70
N ILE A 308 -29.45 8.52 1.39
CA ILE A 308 -28.69 8.15 2.58
C ILE A 308 -28.94 9.19 3.68
N GLU A 309 -29.54 8.75 4.78
CA GLU A 309 -29.63 9.58 5.98
C GLU A 309 -28.27 9.57 6.73
N ILE A 310 -27.81 10.75 7.09
CA ILE A 310 -26.56 10.97 7.79
C ILE A 310 -26.81 10.91 9.29
N THR A 311 -26.47 9.83 9.91
CA THR A 311 -26.54 9.66 11.38
C THR A 311 -25.19 9.94 12.05
N ASN A 312 -24.09 9.95 11.25
CA ASN A 312 -22.75 10.20 11.74
C ASN A 312 -21.87 10.78 10.62
N THR A 313 -21.41 12.03 10.77
CA THR A 313 -20.53 12.68 9.80
C THR A 313 -19.09 12.13 9.83
N ASP A 314 -18.69 11.36 10.84
CA ASP A 314 -17.40 10.61 10.93
C ASP A 314 -17.50 9.22 10.25
N ALA A 315 -18.56 8.96 9.52
CA ALA A 315 -18.72 7.81 8.64
C ALA A 315 -18.74 8.24 7.16
N GLU A 316 -17.87 9.14 6.80
CA GLU A 316 -17.72 9.83 5.51
C GLU A 316 -17.05 8.94 4.44
N GLY A 317 -16.11 8.07 4.87
CA GLY A 317 -15.33 7.23 3.95
C GLY A 317 -16.22 6.35 3.08
N ARG A 318 -17.26 5.74 3.66
CA ARG A 318 -18.22 4.94 2.90
C ARG A 318 -19.11 5.78 1.98
N LEU A 319 -19.35 7.04 2.30
CA LEU A 319 -20.11 7.97 1.45
C LEU A 319 -19.35 8.31 0.16
N ILE A 320 -18.05 8.59 0.27
CA ILE A 320 -17.25 8.87 -0.93
C ILE A 320 -17.02 7.60 -1.76
N LEU A 321 -16.90 6.43 -1.09
CA LEU A 321 -16.70 5.16 -1.77
C LEU A 321 -17.94 4.71 -2.53
N CYS A 322 -19.15 4.93 -2.02
CA CYS A 322 -20.37 4.51 -2.72
C CYS A 322 -20.52 5.18 -4.10
N ASP A 323 -20.16 6.47 -4.21
CA ASP A 323 -20.17 7.18 -5.49
C ASP A 323 -19.01 6.69 -6.40
N ALA A 324 -17.83 6.46 -5.85
CA ALA A 324 -16.69 5.95 -6.60
C ALA A 324 -16.91 4.51 -7.12
N ILE A 325 -17.53 3.65 -6.32
CA ILE A 325 -17.92 2.27 -6.70
C ILE A 325 -18.95 2.32 -7.83
N THR A 326 -20.01 3.13 -7.67
CA THR A 326 -21.04 3.31 -8.70
C THR A 326 -20.42 3.83 -10.00
N TYR A 327 -19.51 4.81 -9.91
CA TYR A 327 -18.80 5.33 -11.06
C TYR A 327 -17.95 4.28 -11.77
N ALA A 328 -17.21 3.45 -11.02
CA ALA A 328 -16.39 2.38 -11.58
C ALA A 328 -17.24 1.38 -12.39
N GLN A 329 -18.44 1.04 -11.90
CA GLN A 329 -19.40 0.17 -12.59
C GLN A 329 -19.93 0.82 -13.87
N GLN A 330 -20.29 2.12 -13.82
CA GLN A 330 -20.71 2.89 -15.00
C GLN A 330 -19.59 2.98 -16.06
N LYS A 331 -18.32 2.95 -15.65
CA LYS A 331 -17.16 2.91 -16.57
C LYS A 331 -16.78 1.49 -17.04
N GLY A 332 -17.58 0.49 -16.68
CA GLY A 332 -17.51 -0.88 -17.22
C GLY A 332 -16.68 -1.86 -16.40
N ALA A 333 -16.37 -1.56 -15.14
CA ALA A 333 -15.76 -2.53 -14.24
C ALA A 333 -16.68 -3.73 -14.02
N LYS A 334 -16.11 -4.95 -14.05
CA LYS A 334 -16.81 -6.20 -13.81
C LYS A 334 -16.42 -6.87 -12.50
N ARG A 335 -15.34 -6.41 -11.91
CA ARG A 335 -14.86 -6.79 -10.59
C ARG A 335 -14.40 -5.54 -9.87
N ILE A 336 -14.60 -5.45 -8.56
CA ILE A 336 -14.24 -4.28 -7.75
C ILE A 336 -13.50 -4.73 -6.51
N ILE A 337 -12.38 -4.07 -6.22
CA ILE A 337 -11.73 -4.11 -4.91
C ILE A 337 -11.70 -2.68 -4.40
N ASP A 338 -12.42 -2.37 -3.34
CA ASP A 338 -12.26 -1.11 -2.67
C ASP A 338 -11.36 -1.22 -1.44
N VAL A 339 -10.59 -0.15 -1.19
CA VAL A 339 -9.54 -0.11 -0.17
C VAL A 339 -9.70 1.16 0.67
N ALA A 340 -9.84 1.00 1.96
CA ALA A 340 -10.08 2.13 2.84
C ALA A 340 -9.52 1.92 4.26
N THR A 341 -9.06 3.00 4.87
CA THR A 341 -8.92 3.16 6.31
C THR A 341 -10.31 3.46 6.88
N LEU A 342 -11.16 2.40 6.94
CA LEU A 342 -12.60 2.65 7.06
C LEU A 342 -13.09 2.67 8.50
N THR A 343 -12.65 1.70 9.32
CA THR A 343 -13.27 1.55 10.63
C THR A 343 -12.27 1.34 11.78
N GLY A 344 -12.49 2.03 12.89
CA GLY A 344 -11.84 1.68 14.14
C GLY A 344 -12.25 0.29 14.65
N ALA A 345 -13.41 -0.22 14.21
CA ALA A 345 -13.91 -1.54 14.59
C ALA A 345 -13.04 -2.68 14.06
N VAL A 346 -12.48 -2.58 12.87
CA VAL A 346 -11.55 -3.60 12.33
C VAL A 346 -10.27 -3.66 13.16
N ILE A 347 -9.79 -2.52 13.67
CA ILE A 347 -8.62 -2.47 14.58
C ILE A 347 -8.94 -3.21 15.87
N GLY A 348 -10.14 -3.01 16.42
CA GLY A 348 -10.61 -3.73 17.62
C GLY A 348 -10.70 -5.24 17.39
N ALA A 349 -11.05 -5.68 16.17
CA ALA A 349 -11.20 -7.09 15.83
C ALA A 349 -9.89 -7.79 15.47
N LEU A 350 -9.03 -7.13 14.67
CA LEU A 350 -7.86 -7.76 14.01
C LEU A 350 -6.51 -7.12 14.40
N GLY A 351 -6.53 -6.07 15.22
CA GLY A 351 -5.34 -5.32 15.60
C GLY A 351 -4.75 -4.56 14.41
N THR A 352 -3.43 -4.37 14.46
CA THR A 352 -2.66 -3.66 13.42
C THR A 352 -1.90 -4.60 12.48
N THR A 353 -2.21 -5.89 12.53
CA THR A 353 -1.46 -6.95 11.82
C THR A 353 -2.19 -7.48 10.60
N TYR A 354 -3.50 -7.55 10.66
CA TYR A 354 -4.34 -8.10 9.59
C TYR A 354 -5.17 -7.00 8.93
N THR A 355 -5.31 -7.09 7.61
CA THR A 355 -6.33 -6.34 6.86
C THR A 355 -7.65 -7.10 6.92
N GLY A 356 -8.75 -6.41 7.23
CA GLY A 356 -10.10 -6.97 7.18
C GLY A 356 -10.56 -7.11 5.73
N VAL A 357 -11.18 -8.24 5.42
CA VAL A 357 -11.72 -8.53 4.07
C VAL A 357 -13.20 -8.84 4.17
N PHE A 358 -14.00 -8.20 3.32
CA PHE A 358 -15.41 -8.48 3.12
C PHE A 358 -15.67 -8.72 1.64
N THR A 359 -16.62 -9.56 1.28
CA THR A 359 -16.85 -9.92 -0.12
C THR A 359 -18.22 -10.56 -0.32
N ASN A 360 -18.75 -10.42 -1.53
CA ASN A 360 -19.91 -11.14 -2.04
C ASN A 360 -19.51 -12.35 -2.91
N SER A 361 -18.21 -12.64 -3.08
CA SER A 361 -17.70 -13.71 -3.95
C SER A 361 -16.60 -14.53 -3.27
N ASP A 362 -16.89 -15.76 -2.90
CA ASP A 362 -15.91 -16.69 -2.34
C ASP A 362 -14.78 -16.99 -3.35
N VAL A 363 -15.08 -17.04 -4.64
CA VAL A 363 -14.08 -17.28 -5.69
C VAL A 363 -13.08 -16.16 -5.73
N PHE A 364 -13.55 -14.92 -5.75
CA PHE A 364 -12.69 -13.74 -5.78
C PHE A 364 -11.85 -13.62 -4.49
N TYR A 365 -12.46 -13.97 -3.33
CA TYR A 365 -11.71 -14.03 -2.08
C TYR A 365 -10.58 -15.05 -2.10
N GLN A 366 -10.78 -16.25 -2.67
CA GLN A 366 -9.71 -17.25 -2.75
C GLN A 366 -8.57 -16.79 -3.66
N GLU A 367 -8.86 -16.07 -4.75
CA GLU A 367 -7.83 -15.46 -5.60
C GLU A 367 -7.00 -14.43 -4.82
N LEU A 368 -7.69 -13.53 -4.07
CA LEU A 368 -7.02 -12.54 -3.23
C LEU A 368 -6.19 -13.22 -2.12
N LYS A 369 -6.73 -14.23 -1.47
CA LYS A 369 -6.04 -14.99 -0.43
C LYS A 369 -4.75 -15.62 -0.95
N HIS A 370 -4.80 -16.22 -2.14
CA HIS A 370 -3.61 -16.78 -2.77
C HIS A 370 -2.56 -15.71 -3.08
N ALA A 371 -2.98 -14.52 -3.56
CA ALA A 371 -2.09 -13.39 -3.76
C ALA A 371 -1.47 -12.91 -2.44
N ALA A 372 -2.27 -12.82 -1.37
CA ALA A 372 -1.80 -12.42 -0.04
C ALA A 372 -0.81 -13.43 0.58
N GLU A 373 -1.03 -14.72 0.36
CA GLU A 373 -0.07 -15.77 0.76
C GLU A 373 1.26 -15.63 0.02
N LYS A 374 1.26 -15.32 -1.29
CA LYS A 374 2.49 -15.08 -2.06
C LYS A 374 3.27 -13.85 -1.58
N THR A 375 2.59 -12.81 -1.14
CA THR A 375 3.20 -11.57 -0.66
C THR A 375 3.52 -11.57 0.83
N GLU A 376 2.99 -12.56 1.56
CA GLU A 376 3.01 -12.68 3.03
C GLU A 376 2.33 -11.48 3.74
N GLU A 377 1.44 -10.75 3.04
CA GLU A 377 0.54 -9.78 3.67
C GLU A 377 -0.64 -10.53 4.32
N LYS A 378 -1.00 -10.14 5.52
CA LYS A 378 -1.99 -10.87 6.32
C LYS A 378 -3.37 -10.31 6.13
N ILE A 379 -4.30 -11.15 5.74
CA ILE A 379 -5.71 -10.83 5.58
C ILE A 379 -6.59 -11.76 6.41
N TRP A 380 -7.78 -11.29 6.80
CA TRP A 380 -8.78 -12.09 7.47
C TRP A 380 -10.17 -11.70 7.00
N GLN A 381 -10.97 -12.69 6.56
CA GLN A 381 -12.34 -12.47 6.13
C GLN A 381 -13.25 -12.30 7.35
N LEU A 382 -14.06 -11.26 7.33
CA LEU A 382 -15.11 -10.96 8.30
C LEU A 382 -16.49 -11.08 7.62
N PRO A 383 -17.57 -11.37 8.37
CA PRO A 383 -18.88 -11.59 7.78
C PRO A 383 -19.53 -10.30 7.30
N VAL A 384 -20.29 -10.43 6.23
CA VAL A 384 -21.30 -9.48 5.77
C VAL A 384 -22.50 -10.30 5.31
N ASP A 385 -23.69 -10.00 5.83
CA ASP A 385 -24.91 -10.76 5.57
C ASP A 385 -26.17 -9.90 5.81
N GLU A 386 -27.36 -10.48 5.61
CA GLU A 386 -28.63 -9.77 5.72
C GLU A 386 -28.90 -9.20 7.14
N ASP A 387 -28.32 -9.79 8.19
CA ASP A 387 -28.47 -9.26 9.54
C ASP A 387 -27.81 -7.88 9.70
N PHE A 388 -26.74 -7.59 8.92
CA PHE A 388 -26.11 -6.27 8.85
C PHE A 388 -26.86 -5.36 7.87
N HIS A 389 -27.26 -5.86 6.69
CA HIS A 389 -28.04 -5.08 5.71
C HIS A 389 -29.36 -4.56 6.28
N SER A 390 -30.10 -5.40 7.00
CA SER A 390 -31.36 -4.98 7.64
C SER A 390 -31.18 -3.82 8.60
N GLN A 391 -30.04 -3.74 9.30
CA GLN A 391 -29.77 -2.64 10.25
C GLN A 391 -29.46 -1.32 9.55
N ILE A 392 -28.76 -1.33 8.41
CA ILE A 392 -28.45 -0.08 7.68
C ILE A 392 -29.66 0.44 6.90
N ARG A 393 -30.64 -0.41 6.57
CA ARG A 393 -31.88 -0.01 5.88
C ARG A 393 -32.96 0.58 6.82
N LEU A 394 -32.60 0.81 8.10
CA LEU A 394 -33.50 1.40 9.10
C LEU A 394 -33.43 2.94 9.05
N SER A 395 -34.07 3.55 8.08
CA SER A 395 -34.30 5.00 8.00
C SER A 395 -35.76 5.28 7.75
N ASP A 396 -36.30 6.33 8.38
CA ASP A 396 -37.65 6.80 8.16
C ASP A 396 -37.76 7.83 7.01
N VAL A 397 -36.61 8.33 6.52
CA VAL A 397 -36.51 9.47 5.59
C VAL A 397 -35.68 9.21 4.34
N ALA A 398 -34.98 8.07 4.29
CA ALA A 398 -34.09 7.67 3.20
C ALA A 398 -34.10 6.14 2.99
N ASP A 399 -33.44 5.67 1.93
CA ASP A 399 -33.32 4.23 1.67
C ASP A 399 -32.45 3.54 2.73
N MET A 400 -31.48 4.25 3.31
CA MET A 400 -30.57 3.72 4.32
C MET A 400 -29.93 4.81 5.19
N VAL A 401 -29.30 4.37 6.30
CA VAL A 401 -28.45 5.24 7.16
C VAL A 401 -26.98 5.01 6.82
N ASN A 402 -26.13 6.05 6.95
CA ASN A 402 -24.70 5.89 6.74
C ASN A 402 -24.00 5.20 7.93
N SER A 403 -24.63 5.20 9.12
CA SER A 403 -24.07 4.56 10.33
C SER A 403 -25.21 4.12 11.26
N VAL A 404 -25.05 2.99 11.93
CA VAL A 404 -26.03 2.49 12.92
C VAL A 404 -25.64 2.96 14.31
N SER A 405 -26.44 3.82 14.93
CA SER A 405 -26.17 4.32 16.28
C SER A 405 -26.18 3.18 17.31
N GLY A 406 -25.10 3.02 18.08
CA GLY A 406 -24.94 1.94 19.04
C GLY A 406 -24.80 0.55 18.42
N GLY A 407 -24.71 0.43 17.11
CA GLY A 407 -24.53 -0.82 16.36
C GLY A 407 -23.28 -1.59 16.79
N LYS A 408 -23.39 -2.91 16.78
CA LYS A 408 -22.26 -3.83 17.02
C LYS A 408 -21.78 -4.37 15.67
N GLY A 409 -20.48 -4.76 15.60
CA GLY A 409 -19.91 -5.23 14.34
C GLY A 409 -19.70 -4.08 13.33
N GLY A 410 -19.20 -2.93 13.78
CA GLY A 410 -19.10 -1.72 12.96
C GLY A 410 -18.36 -1.89 11.62
N ALA A 411 -17.40 -2.81 11.54
CA ALA A 411 -16.72 -3.12 10.29
C ALA A 411 -17.66 -3.84 9.29
N SER A 412 -18.44 -4.83 9.76
CA SER A 412 -19.44 -5.53 8.94
C SER A 412 -20.60 -4.61 8.53
N LEU A 413 -21.04 -3.69 9.41
CA LEU A 413 -22.03 -2.67 9.06
C LEU A 413 -21.52 -1.71 7.98
N ALA A 414 -20.24 -1.33 8.04
CA ALA A 414 -19.63 -0.50 7.01
C ALA A 414 -19.51 -1.22 5.66
N ALA A 415 -19.16 -2.50 5.70
CA ALA A 415 -19.10 -3.34 4.51
C ALA A 415 -20.48 -3.57 3.90
N ALA A 416 -21.50 -3.86 4.72
CA ALA A 416 -22.89 -3.98 4.27
C ALA A 416 -23.39 -2.70 3.58
N PHE A 417 -23.04 -1.52 4.13
CA PHE A 417 -23.35 -0.26 3.46
C PHE A 417 -22.72 -0.19 2.05
N LEU A 418 -21.44 -0.56 1.90
CA LEU A 418 -20.77 -0.52 0.60
C LEU A 418 -21.35 -1.52 -0.38
N GLU A 419 -21.69 -2.72 0.08
CA GLU A 419 -22.29 -3.79 -0.74
C GLU A 419 -23.63 -3.36 -1.36
N GLU A 420 -24.41 -2.48 -0.69
CA GLU A 420 -25.65 -1.93 -1.24
C GLU A 420 -25.46 -1.18 -2.56
N PHE A 421 -24.24 -0.76 -2.88
CA PHE A 421 -23.89 -0.05 -4.11
C PHE A 421 -23.25 -0.95 -5.17
N ILE A 422 -23.15 -2.25 -4.90
CA ILE A 422 -22.68 -3.22 -5.87
C ILE A 422 -23.84 -3.73 -6.70
N GLU A 423 -23.72 -3.62 -8.04
CA GLU A 423 -24.72 -4.12 -8.97
C GLU A 423 -24.71 -5.64 -9.06
N ASP A 424 -25.85 -6.23 -9.40
CA ASP A 424 -25.97 -7.67 -9.60
C ASP A 424 -24.94 -8.20 -10.62
N GLY A 425 -24.26 -9.27 -10.25
CA GLY A 425 -23.27 -9.93 -11.09
C GLY A 425 -21.87 -9.30 -11.06
N ILE A 426 -21.65 -8.28 -10.24
CA ILE A 426 -20.32 -7.71 -9.98
C ILE A 426 -19.71 -8.42 -8.77
N GLU A 427 -18.53 -9.02 -8.95
CA GLU A 427 -17.76 -9.57 -7.82
C GLU A 427 -17.04 -8.42 -7.08
N TRP A 428 -17.17 -8.40 -5.78
CA TRP A 428 -16.69 -7.32 -4.94
C TRP A 428 -15.87 -7.83 -3.75
N ILE A 429 -14.82 -7.07 -3.43
CA ILE A 429 -14.03 -7.20 -2.20
C ILE A 429 -13.84 -5.80 -1.61
N HIS A 430 -14.11 -5.67 -0.31
CA HIS A 430 -13.69 -4.54 0.50
C HIS A 430 -12.46 -4.91 1.36
N LEU A 431 -11.43 -4.07 1.32
CA LEU A 431 -10.23 -4.16 2.15
C LEU A 431 -10.24 -3.03 3.18
N ASP A 432 -10.60 -3.35 4.42
CA ASP A 432 -10.46 -2.41 5.53
C ASP A 432 -9.03 -2.46 6.08
N ILE A 433 -8.23 -1.47 5.68
CA ILE A 433 -6.82 -1.35 6.03
C ILE A 433 -6.58 -0.44 7.24
N ALA A 434 -7.62 -0.03 7.97
CA ALA A 434 -7.47 0.91 9.09
C ALA A 434 -6.43 0.45 10.13
N GLY A 435 -6.30 -0.86 10.35
CA GLY A 435 -5.27 -1.42 11.25
C GLY A 435 -3.90 -1.58 10.61
N SER A 436 -3.81 -1.86 9.31
CA SER A 436 -2.56 -2.21 8.62
C SER A 436 -1.93 -1.06 7.83
N ALA A 437 -2.67 0.05 7.62
CA ALA A 437 -2.25 1.17 6.79
C ALA A 437 -1.05 1.94 7.34
N ASP A 438 -0.83 1.90 8.65
CA ASP A 438 0.26 2.63 9.29
C ASP A 438 0.98 1.81 10.37
N THR A 439 2.06 2.37 10.90
CA THR A 439 2.81 1.80 12.01
C THR A 439 3.44 2.89 12.86
N ASP A 440 3.34 2.73 14.17
CA ASP A 440 4.04 3.56 15.15
C ASP A 440 5.50 3.16 15.33
N ASN A 441 5.81 1.87 15.12
CA ASN A 441 7.14 1.30 15.30
C ASN A 441 7.56 0.53 14.06
N GLY A 442 8.54 1.05 13.36
CA GLY A 442 9.10 0.42 12.15
C GLY A 442 10.08 -0.73 12.42
N GLU A 443 10.33 -1.09 13.67
CA GLU A 443 11.26 -2.18 14.07
C GLU A 443 12.65 -2.11 13.39
N GLY A 444 13.13 -0.90 13.08
CA GLY A 444 14.36 -0.67 12.32
C GLY A 444 14.30 -0.98 10.83
N TYR A 445 13.18 -1.57 10.36
CA TYR A 445 12.96 -1.93 8.96
C TYR A 445 12.26 -0.80 8.16
N ARG A 446 11.32 -0.09 8.75
CA ARG A 446 10.58 0.99 8.11
C ARG A 446 10.44 2.21 9.03
N THR A 447 10.09 3.36 8.46
CA THR A 447 9.77 4.56 9.24
C THR A 447 8.36 4.47 9.80
N LYS A 448 8.08 5.21 10.89
CA LYS A 448 6.74 5.48 11.38
C LYS A 448 5.87 6.08 10.28
N GLY A 449 4.57 5.75 10.27
CA GLY A 449 3.58 6.25 9.33
C GLY A 449 3.14 5.19 8.31
N ALA A 450 2.72 5.65 7.14
CA ALA A 450 2.14 4.80 6.10
C ALA A 450 3.00 3.59 5.73
N THR A 451 2.37 2.43 5.59
CA THR A 451 3.01 1.14 5.29
C THR A 451 2.98 0.75 3.82
N GLY A 452 1.99 1.25 3.06
CA GLY A 452 1.66 0.77 1.73
C GLY A 452 0.99 -0.61 1.74
N ALA A 453 0.21 -0.93 2.80
CA ALA A 453 -0.47 -2.20 2.95
C ALA A 453 -1.32 -2.56 1.72
N MET A 454 -1.31 -3.82 1.34
CA MET A 454 -2.04 -4.41 0.22
C MET A 454 -1.63 -3.95 -1.19
N VAL A 455 -0.67 -3.01 -1.33
CA VAL A 455 -0.17 -2.59 -2.67
C VAL A 455 0.40 -3.79 -3.42
N GLU A 456 1.27 -4.57 -2.77
CA GLU A 456 1.88 -5.76 -3.39
C GLU A 456 0.83 -6.85 -3.65
N THR A 457 -0.08 -7.08 -2.71
CA THR A 457 -1.13 -8.10 -2.86
C THR A 457 -2.10 -7.75 -3.99
N MET A 458 -2.54 -6.48 -4.08
CA MET A 458 -3.39 -6.04 -5.20
C MET A 458 -2.68 -6.22 -6.55
N ALA A 459 -1.39 -5.95 -6.62
CA ALA A 459 -0.63 -6.17 -7.85
C ALA A 459 -0.44 -7.67 -8.15
N ALA A 460 -0.12 -8.48 -7.14
CA ALA A 460 0.11 -9.92 -7.26
C ALA A 460 -1.14 -10.69 -7.69
N LEU A 461 -2.33 -10.18 -7.40
CA LEU A 461 -3.61 -10.74 -7.86
C LEU A 461 -3.68 -10.85 -9.40
N PHE A 462 -3.04 -9.94 -10.10
CA PHE A 462 -3.00 -9.89 -11.57
C PHE A 462 -1.74 -10.54 -12.17
N GLU A 463 -0.77 -10.91 -11.34
CA GLU A 463 0.45 -11.61 -11.76
C GLU A 463 0.22 -13.13 -11.78
N LYS A 464 -0.23 -13.66 -12.92
CA LYS A 464 -0.45 -15.11 -13.13
C LYS A 464 0.86 -15.85 -13.37
#